data_f45432f755463994f518c42c55e0b2c2
#
_entry.id   f45432f755463994f518c42c55e0b2c2
#
_cell.length_a   1.000
_cell.length_b   1.000
_cell.length_c   1.000
_cell.angle_alpha   90.00
_cell.angle_beta   90.00
_cell.angle_gamma   90.00
#
_symmetry.space_group_name_H-M   'P 1'
#
loop_
_entity.id
_entity.type
_entity.pdbx_description
1 polymer ?
#
loop_
_entity_poly.entity_id
_entity_poly.type
_entity_poly.pdbx_seq_one_letter_code
_entity_poly.pdbx_strand_id
1 'polypeptide(L)'
;KILRQEDMPCLPDGTPVDIILNPIGVPSRMNLGQILETHLGRAADILGFKARTPVFSGADTVIVEDMMSRAWMVTESGSIKKKDLDDDSINWSKVEKWTNEKGFKFDKIFSDTKSNKGYASKACLSIWLKETAGLDVSKIKDSELLQNALDIQRDKGLSAPLFGKTMLRDGRTGEFFDKPITVGNMYILKLNHLVEDKIHARSTGPYSLITQQPLGGKAQFGGQRF
;
A
#
# COMPACT_ATOMS: atom_id res chain seq x y z
N LYS A 1 5.52 -4.13 -19.18
CA LYS A 1 4.51 -4.88 -19.97
C LYS A 1 3.13 -4.35 -19.58
N ILE A 2 2.25 -4.14 -20.52
CA ILE A 2 0.85 -3.78 -20.30
C ILE A 2 0.02 -5.05 -20.45
N LEU A 3 -0.83 -5.31 -19.47
CA LEU A 3 -1.78 -6.42 -19.46
C LEU A 3 -3.21 -5.86 -19.48
N ARG A 4 -4.17 -6.69 -19.89
CA ARG A 4 -5.59 -6.37 -19.76
C ARG A 4 -6.00 -6.44 -18.31
N GLN A 5 -7.03 -5.68 -17.92
CA GLN A 5 -7.52 -5.64 -16.54
C GLN A 5 -7.97 -7.02 -16.04
N GLU A 6 -8.61 -7.80 -16.90
CA GLU A 6 -9.06 -9.16 -16.63
C GLU A 6 -7.93 -10.17 -16.39
N ASP A 7 -6.73 -9.92 -16.94
CA ASP A 7 -5.54 -10.76 -16.75
C ASP A 7 -4.73 -10.38 -15.52
N MET A 8 -5.08 -9.26 -14.86
CA MET A 8 -4.36 -8.78 -13.67
C MET A 8 -4.78 -9.56 -12.43
N PRO A 9 -3.86 -9.78 -11.48
CA PRO A 9 -4.22 -10.33 -10.18
C PRO A 9 -5.30 -9.47 -9.52
N CYS A 10 -6.17 -10.12 -8.75
CA CYS A 10 -7.23 -9.42 -8.03
C CYS A 10 -7.25 -9.76 -6.54
N LEU A 11 -7.79 -8.85 -5.76
CA LEU A 11 -8.10 -9.05 -4.35
C LEU A 11 -9.23 -10.08 -4.18
N PRO A 12 -9.42 -10.66 -2.99
CA PRO A 12 -10.52 -11.62 -2.75
C PRO A 12 -11.92 -11.08 -3.05
N ASP A 13 -12.10 -9.76 -3.00
CA ASP A 13 -13.35 -9.06 -3.33
C ASP A 13 -13.56 -8.84 -4.83
N GLY A 14 -12.58 -9.23 -5.66
CA GLY A 14 -12.59 -9.09 -7.12
C GLY A 14 -11.98 -7.79 -7.64
N THR A 15 -11.49 -6.90 -6.78
CA THR A 15 -10.83 -5.65 -7.19
C THR A 15 -9.50 -5.98 -7.89
N PRO A 16 -9.27 -5.58 -9.15
CA PRO A 16 -8.03 -5.84 -9.84
C PRO A 16 -6.90 -4.94 -9.32
N VAL A 17 -5.67 -5.43 -9.41
CA VAL A 17 -4.46 -4.66 -9.11
C VAL A 17 -4.06 -3.86 -10.35
N ASP A 18 -3.83 -2.56 -10.20
CA ASP A 18 -3.49 -1.67 -11.32
C ASP A 18 -2.02 -1.77 -11.74
N ILE A 19 -1.11 -1.94 -10.78
CA ILE A 19 0.34 -1.96 -11.01
C ILE A 19 0.99 -3.07 -10.20
N ILE A 20 1.90 -3.80 -10.83
CA ILE A 20 2.78 -4.78 -10.19
C ILE A 20 4.20 -4.24 -10.24
N LEU A 21 4.80 -4.06 -9.08
CA LEU A 21 6.18 -3.60 -8.94
C LEU A 21 7.12 -4.78 -8.62
N ASN A 22 8.31 -4.78 -9.22
CA ASN A 22 9.31 -5.76 -8.89
C ASN A 22 9.91 -5.47 -7.50
N PRO A 23 9.79 -6.39 -6.53
CA PRO A 23 10.29 -6.18 -5.17
C PRO A 23 11.81 -6.00 -5.11
N ILE A 24 12.58 -6.55 -6.04
CA ILE A 24 14.05 -6.39 -6.10
C ILE A 24 14.44 -4.92 -6.38
N GLY A 25 13.60 -4.17 -7.07
CA GLY A 25 13.83 -2.75 -7.35
C GLY A 25 13.82 -1.85 -6.11
N VAL A 26 13.23 -2.27 -5.01
CA VAL A 26 13.16 -1.48 -3.77
C VAL A 26 14.50 -1.47 -3.03
N PRO A 27 15.09 -2.61 -2.64
CA PRO A 27 16.39 -2.60 -1.97
C PRO A 27 17.53 -2.11 -2.86
N SER A 28 17.49 -2.41 -4.16
CA SER A 28 18.52 -1.93 -5.10
C SER A 28 18.57 -0.41 -5.24
N ARG A 29 17.44 0.27 -5.03
CA ARG A 29 17.31 1.73 -5.07
C ARG A 29 17.28 2.38 -3.70
N MET A 30 17.33 1.61 -2.61
CA MET A 30 17.32 2.07 -1.21
C MET A 30 16.13 2.99 -0.87
N ASN A 31 14.97 2.82 -1.52
CA ASN A 31 13.77 3.65 -1.33
C ASN A 31 12.71 2.93 -0.46
N LEU A 32 13.06 2.56 0.76
CA LEU A 32 12.16 1.88 1.71
C LEU A 32 10.87 2.67 2.01
N GLY A 33 10.92 4.00 1.87
CA GLY A 33 9.75 4.87 2.01
C GLY A 33 8.57 4.46 1.11
N GLN A 34 8.84 3.87 -0.03
CA GLN A 34 7.80 3.36 -0.94
C GLN A 34 6.97 2.24 -0.32
N ILE A 35 7.56 1.37 0.47
CA ILE A 35 6.84 0.30 1.19
C ILE A 35 5.96 0.90 2.29
N LEU A 36 6.51 1.84 3.08
CA LEU A 36 5.76 2.54 4.12
C LEU A 36 4.59 3.35 3.53
N GLU A 37 4.81 4.00 2.39
CA GLU A 37 3.75 4.70 1.64
C GLU A 37 2.64 3.73 1.22
N THR A 38 2.98 2.56 0.69
CA THR A 38 2.01 1.54 0.27
C THR A 38 1.16 1.06 1.45
N HIS A 39 1.78 0.81 2.61
CA HIS A 39 1.06 0.41 3.82
C HIS A 39 0.14 1.52 4.33
N LEU A 40 0.68 2.73 4.47
CA LEU A 40 -0.11 3.87 4.94
C LEU A 40 -1.23 4.24 3.98
N GLY A 41 -0.98 4.14 2.66
CA GLY A 41 -1.98 4.36 1.62
C GLY A 41 -3.15 3.38 1.71
N ARG A 42 -2.87 2.10 1.98
CA ARG A 42 -3.92 1.10 2.22
C ARG A 42 -4.75 1.43 3.46
N ALA A 43 -4.08 1.79 4.56
CA ALA A 43 -4.78 2.19 5.77
C ALA A 43 -5.63 3.45 5.57
N ALA A 44 -5.11 4.43 4.81
CA ALA A 44 -5.80 5.66 4.48
C ALA A 44 -7.05 5.42 3.62
N ASP A 45 -6.98 4.51 2.66
CA ASP A 45 -8.11 4.12 1.81
C ASP A 45 -9.23 3.47 2.64
N ILE A 46 -8.89 2.53 3.51
CA ILE A 46 -9.86 1.84 4.37
C ILE A 46 -10.48 2.78 5.41
N LEU A 47 -9.67 3.65 6.03
CA LEU A 47 -10.11 4.55 7.11
C LEU A 47 -10.66 5.89 6.60
N GLY A 48 -10.62 6.16 5.28
CA GLY A 48 -11.20 7.33 4.65
C GLY A 48 -10.45 8.65 4.92
N PHE A 49 -9.12 8.63 5.15
CA PHE A 49 -8.33 9.83 5.36
C PHE A 49 -7.25 10.03 4.30
N LYS A 50 -6.73 11.27 4.19
CA LYS A 50 -5.60 11.59 3.32
C LYS A 50 -4.34 11.82 4.16
N ALA A 51 -3.34 10.96 3.99
CA ALA A 51 -2.05 11.11 4.63
C ALA A 51 -1.17 12.13 3.88
N ARG A 52 -0.64 13.12 4.61
CA ARG A 52 0.34 14.09 4.11
C ARG A 52 1.52 14.12 5.07
N THR A 53 2.69 13.71 4.58
CA THR A 53 3.92 13.72 5.38
C THR A 53 4.84 14.83 4.88
N PRO A 54 5.18 15.84 5.70
CA PRO A 54 6.14 16.87 5.32
C PRO A 54 7.52 16.29 5.09
N VAL A 55 8.32 16.97 4.25
CA VAL A 55 9.72 16.64 4.02
C VAL A 55 10.48 16.76 5.35
N PHE A 56 11.31 15.78 5.68
CA PHE A 56 12.07 15.66 6.94
C PHE A 56 11.24 15.46 8.23
N SER A 57 9.92 15.33 8.13
CA SER A 57 9.04 15.00 9.25
C SER A 57 8.10 13.88 8.83
N GLY A 58 8.67 12.73 8.48
CA GLY A 58 7.93 11.56 8.03
C GLY A 58 7.12 10.88 9.14
N ALA A 59 6.20 10.01 8.75
CA ALA A 59 5.48 9.16 9.68
C ALA A 59 6.44 8.13 10.30
N ASP A 60 6.34 7.97 11.62
CA ASP A 60 7.07 6.92 12.34
C ASP A 60 6.47 5.54 12.00
N THR A 61 7.31 4.51 11.93
CA THR A 61 6.90 3.14 11.63
C THR A 61 5.80 2.62 12.57
N VAL A 62 5.88 2.95 13.86
CA VAL A 62 4.85 2.57 14.84
C VAL A 62 3.49 3.20 14.53
N ILE A 63 3.47 4.43 14.01
CA ILE A 63 2.22 5.07 13.57
C ILE A 63 1.64 4.34 12.36
N VAL A 64 2.47 3.95 11.40
CA VAL A 64 2.04 3.19 10.21
C VAL A 64 1.46 1.84 10.63
N GLU A 65 2.11 1.13 11.55
CA GLU A 65 1.64 -0.14 12.12
C GLU A 65 0.30 0.02 12.85
N ASP A 66 0.13 1.07 13.65
CA ASP A 66 -1.12 1.38 14.31
C ASP A 66 -2.25 1.66 13.31
N MET A 67 -1.98 2.43 12.24
CA MET A 67 -2.97 2.71 11.21
C MET A 67 -3.37 1.45 10.44
N MET A 68 -2.41 0.58 10.10
CA MET A 68 -2.69 -0.73 9.49
C MET A 68 -3.54 -1.61 10.38
N SER A 69 -3.25 -1.62 11.68
CA SER A 69 -3.99 -2.39 12.68
C SER A 69 -5.42 -1.90 12.84
N ARG A 70 -5.63 -0.58 12.89
CA ARG A 70 -6.96 0.05 12.91
C ARG A 70 -7.76 -0.30 11.65
N ALA A 71 -7.14 -0.20 10.47
CA ALA A 71 -7.75 -0.55 9.21
C ALA A 71 -8.18 -2.03 9.18
N TRP A 72 -7.34 -2.93 9.67
CA TRP A 72 -7.68 -4.35 9.79
C TRP A 72 -8.87 -4.58 10.72
N MET A 73 -8.92 -3.95 11.91
CA MET A 73 -10.02 -4.08 12.85
C MET A 73 -11.35 -3.60 12.25
N VAL A 74 -11.32 -2.51 11.48
CA VAL A 74 -12.50 -2.01 10.75
C VAL A 74 -12.97 -3.02 9.71
N THR A 75 -12.04 -3.65 9.00
CA THR A 75 -12.37 -4.68 7.99
C THR A 75 -12.93 -5.93 8.64
N GLU A 76 -12.28 -6.47 9.68
CA GLU A 76 -12.72 -7.69 10.39
C GLU A 76 -14.05 -7.53 11.11
N SER A 77 -14.33 -6.34 11.67
CA SER A 77 -15.65 -6.05 12.26
C SER A 77 -16.77 -6.06 11.23
N GLY A 78 -16.46 -6.11 9.92
CA GLY A 78 -17.43 -6.01 8.83
C GLY A 78 -18.21 -4.69 8.84
N SER A 79 -17.56 -3.62 9.27
CA SER A 79 -18.16 -2.29 9.44
C SER A 79 -18.13 -1.45 8.18
N ILE A 80 -17.38 -1.89 7.15
CA ILE A 80 -17.32 -1.25 5.84
C ILE A 80 -18.60 -1.62 5.09
N LYS A 81 -19.45 -0.66 4.81
CA LYS A 81 -20.53 -0.86 3.84
C LYS A 81 -19.91 -0.93 2.46
N LYS A 82 -20.22 -1.99 1.70
CA LYS A 82 -19.84 -2.05 0.28
C LYS A 82 -20.37 -0.82 -0.44
N LYS A 83 -19.49 -0.18 -1.15
CA LYS A 83 -19.63 1.03 -1.93
C LYS A 83 -20.90 1.06 -2.78
N ASP A 84 -21.88 1.85 -2.37
CA ASP A 84 -22.65 2.66 -3.29
C ASP A 84 -21.85 3.95 -3.49
N LEU A 85 -21.66 4.38 -4.71
CA LEU A 85 -20.64 5.26 -5.28
C LEU A 85 -20.26 6.57 -4.52
N ASP A 86 -20.88 6.93 -3.41
CA ASP A 86 -20.70 8.23 -2.77
C ASP A 86 -20.57 8.26 -1.23
N ASP A 87 -20.63 7.13 -0.51
CA ASP A 87 -20.58 7.17 0.96
C ASP A 87 -19.88 5.94 1.57
N ASP A 88 -18.54 6.01 1.68
CA ASP A 88 -17.71 5.06 2.43
C ASP A 88 -17.86 5.31 3.94
N SER A 89 -19.07 5.26 4.47
CA SER A 89 -19.28 5.46 5.90
C SER A 89 -18.96 4.18 6.68
N ILE A 90 -17.90 4.25 7.50
CA ILE A 90 -17.58 3.22 8.47
C ILE A 90 -18.63 3.24 9.59
N ASN A 91 -19.20 2.10 9.91
CA ASN A 91 -20.08 1.98 11.07
C ASN A 91 -19.27 1.84 12.36
N TRP A 92 -18.90 2.97 12.94
CA TRP A 92 -18.06 3.05 14.14
C TRP A 92 -18.67 2.34 15.36
N SER A 93 -19.99 2.36 15.53
CA SER A 93 -20.66 1.64 16.62
C SER A 93 -20.47 0.13 16.53
N LYS A 94 -20.34 -0.40 15.31
CA LYS A 94 -20.07 -1.82 15.11
C LYS A 94 -18.60 -2.15 15.42
N VAL A 95 -17.67 -1.27 15.06
CA VAL A 95 -16.24 -1.39 15.41
C VAL A 95 -16.05 -1.37 16.92
N GLU A 96 -16.71 -0.42 17.61
CA GLU A 96 -16.66 -0.29 19.06
C GLU A 96 -17.17 -1.55 19.77
N LYS A 97 -18.33 -2.06 19.35
CA LYS A 97 -18.87 -3.32 19.86
C LYS A 97 -17.87 -4.46 19.70
N TRP A 98 -17.35 -4.64 18.48
CA TRP A 98 -16.41 -5.71 18.15
C TRP A 98 -15.12 -5.62 18.97
N THR A 99 -14.53 -4.43 19.11
CA THR A 99 -13.29 -4.24 19.90
C THR A 99 -13.52 -4.48 21.40
N ASN A 100 -14.66 -4.04 21.93
CA ASN A 100 -15.02 -4.27 23.34
C ASN A 100 -15.27 -5.76 23.63
N GLU A 101 -15.93 -6.50 22.72
CA GLU A 101 -16.11 -7.95 22.82
C GLU A 101 -14.76 -8.72 22.84
N LYS A 102 -13.74 -8.22 22.14
CA LYS A 102 -12.38 -8.77 22.19
C LYS A 102 -11.57 -8.34 23.42
N GLY A 103 -12.13 -7.49 24.29
CA GLY A 103 -11.51 -7.06 25.55
C GLY A 103 -10.61 -5.82 25.42
N PHE A 104 -10.67 -5.08 24.31
CA PHE A 104 -9.89 -3.87 24.09
C PHE A 104 -10.77 -2.63 24.05
N LYS A 105 -10.30 -1.53 24.69
CA LYS A 105 -11.04 -0.27 24.73
C LYS A 105 -10.91 0.48 23.40
N PHE A 106 -12.05 0.76 22.77
CA PHE A 106 -12.13 1.48 21.50
C PHE A 106 -11.42 2.84 21.56
N ASP A 107 -11.67 3.65 22.57
CA ASP A 107 -11.05 4.98 22.73
C ASP A 107 -9.52 4.95 22.76
N LYS A 108 -8.91 3.88 23.30
CA LYS A 108 -7.46 3.72 23.29
C LYS A 108 -6.90 3.33 21.94
N ILE A 109 -7.65 2.52 21.18
CA ILE A 109 -7.24 2.07 19.84
C ILE A 109 -7.29 3.23 18.85
N PHE A 110 -8.37 4.00 18.86
CA PHE A 110 -8.63 5.05 17.86
C PHE A 110 -8.26 6.47 18.31
N SER A 111 -7.59 6.63 19.48
CA SER A 111 -7.07 7.93 19.88
C SER A 111 -5.63 8.13 19.40
N ASP A 112 -5.32 9.35 18.94
CA ASP A 112 -3.99 9.73 18.45
C ASP A 112 -3.10 10.37 19.53
N THR A 113 -3.36 10.05 20.80
CA THR A 113 -2.54 10.56 21.90
C THR A 113 -1.18 9.87 21.95
N LYS A 114 -0.12 10.62 22.28
CA LYS A 114 1.25 10.09 22.40
C LYS A 114 1.35 8.90 23.36
N SER A 115 0.48 8.86 24.39
CA SER A 115 0.42 7.77 25.37
C SER A 115 -0.12 6.46 24.83
N ASN A 116 -0.88 6.49 23.73
CA ASN A 116 -1.51 5.31 23.13
C ASN A 116 -0.78 4.80 21.86
N LYS A 117 0.40 5.37 21.57
CA LYS A 117 1.22 4.94 20.44
C LYS A 117 1.64 3.48 20.61
N GLY A 118 1.38 2.67 19.57
CA GLY A 118 1.63 1.23 19.58
C GLY A 118 0.53 0.38 20.25
N TYR A 119 -0.55 1.00 20.77
CA TYR A 119 -1.62 0.26 21.42
C TYR A 119 -2.51 -0.49 20.41
N ALA A 120 -2.79 0.12 19.26
CA ALA A 120 -3.58 -0.50 18.21
C ALA A 120 -2.87 -1.73 17.60
N SER A 121 -1.55 -1.64 17.37
CA SER A 121 -0.76 -2.76 16.86
C SER A 121 -0.67 -3.92 17.86
N LYS A 122 -0.53 -3.64 19.16
CA LYS A 122 -0.59 -4.67 20.21
C LYS A 122 -1.94 -5.36 20.26
N ALA A 123 -3.04 -4.59 20.26
CA ALA A 123 -4.38 -5.13 20.26
C ALA A 123 -4.63 -6.03 19.03
N CYS A 124 -4.23 -5.57 17.85
CA CYS A 124 -4.32 -6.32 16.61
C CYS A 124 -3.58 -7.66 16.69
N LEU A 125 -2.30 -7.63 17.08
CA LEU A 125 -1.50 -8.85 17.22
C LEU A 125 -2.10 -9.80 18.24
N SER A 126 -2.58 -9.31 19.38
CA SER A 126 -3.18 -10.13 20.42
C SER A 126 -4.44 -10.84 19.93
N ILE A 127 -5.32 -10.14 19.22
CA ILE A 127 -6.54 -10.71 18.65
C ILE A 127 -6.19 -11.73 17.57
N TRP A 128 -5.29 -11.35 16.64
CA TRP A 128 -4.89 -12.23 15.55
C TRP A 128 -4.20 -13.50 16.00
N LEU A 129 -3.26 -13.43 16.97
CA LEU A 129 -2.59 -14.59 17.54
C LEU A 129 -3.57 -15.54 18.23
N LYS A 130 -4.56 -15.01 18.93
CA LYS A 130 -5.59 -15.80 19.59
C LYS A 130 -6.52 -16.49 18.61
N GLU A 131 -7.01 -15.77 17.59
CA GLU A 131 -8.06 -16.27 16.69
C GLU A 131 -7.51 -17.10 15.54
N THR A 132 -6.40 -16.67 14.93
CA THR A 132 -5.84 -17.32 13.75
C THR A 132 -4.80 -18.37 14.12
N ALA A 133 -3.97 -18.11 15.11
CA ALA A 133 -2.90 -19.01 15.52
C ALA A 133 -3.28 -19.91 16.70
N GLY A 134 -4.38 -19.62 17.40
CA GLY A 134 -4.86 -20.42 18.55
C GLY A 134 -3.95 -20.34 19.77
N LEU A 135 -3.12 -19.29 19.89
CA LEU A 135 -2.18 -19.11 20.99
C LEU A 135 -2.86 -18.45 22.20
N ASP A 136 -2.47 -18.87 23.39
CA ASP A 136 -2.89 -18.24 24.65
C ASP A 136 -2.04 -17.00 24.89
N VAL A 137 -2.55 -15.84 24.49
CA VAL A 137 -1.87 -14.54 24.55
C VAL A 137 -1.65 -14.08 26.01
N SER A 138 -2.41 -14.60 26.99
CA SER A 138 -2.28 -14.19 28.40
C SER A 138 -0.90 -14.50 28.99
N LYS A 139 -0.16 -15.41 28.38
CA LYS A 139 1.19 -15.84 28.78
C LYS A 139 2.32 -15.16 28.02
N ILE A 140 1.99 -14.38 26.99
CA ILE A 140 2.97 -13.74 26.09
C ILE A 140 3.18 -12.30 26.53
N LYS A 141 4.43 -11.87 26.68
CA LYS A 141 4.76 -10.49 26.95
C LYS A 141 4.52 -9.61 25.71
N ASP A 142 4.12 -8.37 25.93
CA ASP A 142 3.89 -7.38 24.85
C ASP A 142 5.07 -7.26 23.87
N SER A 143 6.30 -7.36 24.39
CA SER A 143 7.54 -7.29 23.59
C SER A 143 7.75 -8.52 22.68
N GLU A 144 7.11 -9.62 22.98
CA GLU A 144 7.27 -10.91 22.28
C GLU A 144 6.15 -11.13 21.23
N LEU A 145 5.08 -10.30 21.25
CA LEU A 145 3.94 -10.47 20.33
C LEU A 145 4.37 -10.41 18.86
N LEU A 146 5.21 -9.44 18.51
CA LEU A 146 5.72 -9.28 17.14
C LEU A 146 6.60 -10.48 16.74
N GLN A 147 7.46 -10.95 17.63
CA GLN A 147 8.34 -12.08 17.34
C GLN A 147 7.52 -13.36 17.12
N ASN A 148 6.53 -13.63 17.96
CA ASN A 148 5.63 -14.77 17.77
C ASN A 148 4.86 -14.68 16.44
N ALA A 149 4.43 -13.49 16.02
CA ALA A 149 3.78 -13.31 14.72
C ALA A 149 4.73 -13.59 13.54
N LEU A 150 6.00 -13.20 13.65
CA LEU A 150 7.03 -13.49 12.64
C LEU A 150 7.35 -14.98 12.58
N ASP A 151 7.40 -15.66 13.72
CA ASP A 151 7.67 -17.11 13.78
C ASP A 151 6.51 -17.91 13.14
N ILE A 152 5.26 -17.51 13.42
CA ILE A 152 4.08 -18.10 12.77
C ILE A 152 4.10 -17.85 11.25
N GLN A 153 4.51 -16.65 10.83
CA GLN A 153 4.64 -16.37 9.40
C GLN A 153 5.68 -17.27 8.74
N ARG A 154 6.80 -17.55 9.42
CA ARG A 154 7.85 -18.43 8.91
C ARG A 154 7.38 -19.89 8.85
N ASP A 155 6.74 -20.37 9.91
CA ASP A 155 6.42 -21.79 10.08
C ASP A 155 5.12 -22.19 9.36
N LYS A 156 4.10 -21.33 9.39
CA LYS A 156 2.76 -21.62 8.85
C LYS A 156 2.41 -20.80 7.58
N GLY A 157 3.26 -19.85 7.19
CA GLY A 157 2.97 -18.97 6.05
C GLY A 157 1.86 -17.94 6.32
N LEU A 158 1.31 -17.87 7.53
CA LEU A 158 0.25 -16.93 7.90
C LEU A 158 0.87 -15.58 8.24
N SER A 159 0.43 -14.53 7.55
CA SER A 159 0.95 -13.18 7.75
C SER A 159 0.06 -12.37 8.67
N ALA A 160 0.66 -11.75 9.69
CA ALA A 160 -0.08 -10.83 10.54
C ALA A 160 -0.59 -9.58 9.77
N PRO A 161 -1.74 -9.03 10.14
CA PRO A 161 -2.39 -7.94 9.40
C PRO A 161 -1.53 -6.69 9.23
N LEU A 162 -0.74 -6.35 10.25
CA LEU A 162 0.14 -5.18 10.23
C LEU A 162 1.25 -5.23 9.16
N PHE A 163 1.53 -6.41 8.59
CA PHE A 163 2.50 -6.54 7.49
C PHE A 163 1.91 -6.20 6.11
N GLY A 164 0.63 -5.85 6.02
CA GLY A 164 -0.03 -5.40 4.79
C GLY A 164 -0.09 -6.43 3.68
N LYS A 165 0.05 -7.71 4.01
CA LYS A 165 0.00 -8.80 3.03
C LYS A 165 -1.42 -9.34 2.88
N THR A 166 -1.80 -9.64 1.65
CA THR A 166 -3.12 -10.17 1.28
C THR A 166 -2.95 -11.31 0.29
N MET A 167 -3.81 -12.30 0.38
CA MET A 167 -3.89 -13.36 -0.64
C MET A 167 -4.57 -12.79 -1.89
N LEU A 168 -3.88 -12.87 -3.01
CA LEU A 168 -4.41 -12.47 -4.31
C LEU A 168 -4.82 -13.70 -5.11
N ARG A 169 -5.71 -13.48 -6.07
CA ARG A 169 -6.07 -14.46 -7.10
C ARG A 169 -5.42 -14.09 -8.43
N ASP A 170 -4.99 -15.09 -9.18
CA ASP A 170 -4.56 -14.89 -10.56
C ASP A 170 -5.79 -14.53 -11.41
N GLY A 171 -5.71 -13.45 -12.16
CA GLY A 171 -6.79 -13.00 -13.05
C GLY A 171 -7.13 -14.00 -14.18
N ARG A 172 -6.20 -14.86 -14.57
CA ARG A 172 -6.40 -15.84 -15.64
C ARG A 172 -6.99 -17.15 -15.16
N THR A 173 -6.46 -17.69 -14.05
CA THR A 173 -6.88 -19.00 -13.53
C THR A 173 -7.96 -18.88 -12.46
N GLY A 174 -8.05 -17.73 -11.78
CA GLY A 174 -8.91 -17.52 -10.64
C GLY A 174 -8.42 -18.19 -9.34
N GLU A 175 -7.28 -18.89 -9.39
CA GLU A 175 -6.68 -19.57 -8.24
C GLU A 175 -5.93 -18.58 -7.35
N PHE A 176 -5.82 -18.89 -6.05
CA PHE A 176 -5.02 -18.09 -5.14
C PHE A 176 -3.52 -18.33 -5.37
N PHE A 177 -2.72 -17.27 -5.20
CA PHE A 177 -1.27 -17.41 -5.14
C PHE A 177 -0.84 -18.19 -3.89
N ASP A 178 0.28 -18.90 -3.98
CA ASP A 178 0.80 -19.72 -2.88
C ASP A 178 1.16 -18.91 -1.63
N LYS A 179 1.49 -17.64 -1.78
CA LYS A 179 1.95 -16.79 -0.68
C LYS A 179 1.23 -15.44 -0.68
N PRO A 180 0.97 -14.89 0.51
CA PRO A 180 0.38 -13.55 0.62
C PRO A 180 1.37 -12.49 0.13
N ILE A 181 0.85 -11.50 -0.61
CA ILE A 181 1.60 -10.43 -1.29
C ILE A 181 1.25 -9.09 -0.64
N THR A 182 2.23 -8.19 -0.52
CA THR A 182 1.99 -6.82 -0.06
C THR A 182 1.21 -6.04 -1.10
N VAL A 183 0.05 -5.52 -0.70
CA VAL A 183 -0.85 -4.73 -1.54
C VAL A 183 -1.23 -3.46 -0.81
N GLY A 184 -1.27 -2.35 -1.51
CA GLY A 184 -1.70 -1.07 -0.96
C GLY A 184 -1.80 0.00 -2.01
N ASN A 185 -2.16 1.19 -1.60
CA ASN A 185 -2.38 2.34 -2.48
C ASN A 185 -1.16 3.24 -2.47
N MET A 186 -0.75 3.67 -3.66
CA MET A 186 0.42 4.53 -3.85
C MET A 186 0.04 5.73 -4.69
N TYR A 187 0.57 6.91 -4.35
CA TYR A 187 0.35 8.12 -5.11
C TYR A 187 1.28 8.17 -6.33
N ILE A 188 0.69 8.17 -7.53
CA ILE A 188 1.45 8.14 -8.79
C ILE A 188 1.17 9.41 -9.58
N LEU A 189 2.24 10.05 -10.04
CA LEU A 189 2.20 11.23 -10.89
C LEU A 189 2.69 10.89 -12.30
N LYS A 190 2.01 11.46 -13.28
CA LYS A 190 2.47 11.49 -14.67
C LYS A 190 3.52 12.60 -14.83
N LEU A 191 4.66 12.26 -15.43
CA LEU A 191 5.71 13.24 -15.74
C LEU A 191 5.46 13.89 -17.11
N ASN A 192 5.91 15.14 -17.28
CA ASN A 192 5.76 15.90 -18.53
C ASN A 192 6.72 15.45 -19.65
N HIS A 193 7.36 14.29 -19.49
CA HIS A 193 8.24 13.69 -20.50
C HIS A 193 7.46 12.82 -21.50
N LEU A 194 6.45 13.42 -22.12
CA LEU A 194 5.59 12.74 -23.08
C LEU A 194 6.31 12.51 -24.42
N VAL A 195 6.01 11.41 -25.09
CA VAL A 195 6.60 11.06 -26.39
C VAL A 195 6.29 12.10 -27.45
N GLU A 196 5.08 12.63 -27.50
CA GLU A 196 4.64 13.68 -28.43
C GLU A 196 5.45 14.96 -28.34
N ASP A 197 5.95 15.30 -27.15
CA ASP A 197 6.84 16.45 -26.96
C ASP A 197 8.28 16.18 -27.44
N LYS A 198 8.68 14.92 -27.55
CA LYS A 198 10.04 14.49 -27.91
C LYS A 198 10.15 14.02 -29.35
N ILE A 199 9.06 13.58 -29.95
CA ILE A 199 9.06 13.13 -31.32
C ILE A 199 9.44 14.28 -32.25
N HIS A 200 10.42 14.04 -33.13
CA HIS A 200 10.92 15.03 -34.06
C HIS A 200 11.44 14.32 -35.32
N ALA A 201 11.09 14.86 -36.47
CA ALA A 201 11.58 14.43 -37.76
C ALA A 201 11.83 15.63 -38.65
N ARG A 202 12.80 15.52 -39.57
CA ARG A 202 13.14 16.55 -40.51
C ARG A 202 13.51 15.93 -41.87
N SER A 203 12.97 16.47 -42.94
CA SER A 203 13.44 16.26 -44.31
C SER A 203 14.34 17.41 -44.75
N THR A 204 13.77 18.61 -44.82
CA THR A 204 14.47 19.86 -45.15
C THR A 204 14.12 20.92 -44.11
N GLY A 205 15.00 21.88 -43.85
CA GLY A 205 14.76 22.93 -42.88
C GLY A 205 15.90 23.96 -42.84
N PRO A 206 15.92 24.82 -41.82
CA PRO A 206 16.91 25.89 -41.72
C PRO A 206 18.33 25.38 -41.54
N TYR A 207 19.29 26.07 -42.10
CA TYR A 207 20.73 25.83 -42.02
C TYR A 207 21.44 27.00 -41.34
N SER A 208 22.59 26.72 -40.73
CA SER A 208 23.48 27.74 -40.18
C SER A 208 24.04 28.62 -41.32
N LEU A 209 24.08 29.95 -41.14
CA LEU A 209 24.58 30.86 -42.17
C LEU A 209 26.08 30.69 -42.45
N ILE A 210 26.88 30.35 -41.43
CA ILE A 210 28.35 30.25 -41.56
C ILE A 210 28.75 28.86 -42.01
N THR A 211 28.26 27.84 -41.33
CA THR A 211 28.73 26.46 -41.58
C THR A 211 27.87 25.71 -42.63
N GLN A 212 26.76 26.28 -43.03
CA GLN A 212 25.79 25.65 -43.96
C GLN A 212 25.34 24.22 -43.53
N GLN A 213 25.38 23.97 -42.23
CA GLN A 213 24.93 22.72 -41.61
C GLN A 213 23.53 22.87 -41.03
N PRO A 214 22.75 21.79 -40.95
CA PRO A 214 21.46 21.80 -40.27
C PRO A 214 21.59 22.29 -38.84
N LEU A 215 20.65 23.16 -38.41
CA LEU A 215 20.58 23.58 -36.99
C LEU A 215 20.29 22.40 -36.08
N GLY A 216 20.59 22.51 -34.79
CA GLY A 216 20.29 21.49 -33.79
C GLY A 216 19.02 21.82 -32.99
N GLY A 217 18.35 20.77 -32.49
CA GLY A 217 17.23 20.88 -31.57
C GLY A 217 15.84 20.93 -32.24
N LYS A 218 14.83 20.38 -31.57
CA LYS A 218 13.44 20.30 -32.04
C LYS A 218 12.82 21.69 -32.27
N ALA A 219 13.09 22.65 -31.38
CA ALA A 219 12.51 24.00 -31.43
C ALA A 219 12.92 24.79 -32.69
N GLN A 220 14.11 24.50 -33.24
CA GLN A 220 14.64 25.13 -34.43
C GLN A 220 14.44 24.31 -35.70
N PHE A 221 13.61 23.29 -35.63
CA PHE A 221 13.42 22.32 -36.72
C PHE A 221 14.77 21.74 -37.21
N GLY A 222 15.62 21.40 -36.25
CA GLY A 222 16.98 20.92 -36.49
C GLY A 222 17.05 19.49 -37.00
N GLY A 223 18.23 19.11 -37.53
CA GLY A 223 18.51 17.77 -38.01
C GLY A 223 18.79 16.77 -36.90
N GLN A 224 18.68 15.49 -37.23
CA GLN A 224 19.11 14.39 -36.36
C GLN A 224 20.65 14.30 -36.34
N ARG A 225 21.24 14.02 -35.20
CA ARG A 225 22.67 13.74 -35.07
C ARG A 225 22.89 12.23 -35.18
N PHE A 226 23.66 11.82 -36.16
CA PHE A 226 24.12 10.45 -36.35
C PHE A 226 25.48 10.24 -35.72
#